data_9d0060dd00081347e685ae4076a3ccd1
#
_entry.id   9d0060dd00081347e685ae4076a3ccd1
#
_cell.length_a   1.000
_cell.length_b   1.000
_cell.length_c   1.000
_cell.angle_alpha   90.00
_cell.angle_beta   90.00
_cell.angle_gamma   90.00
#
_symmetry.space_group_name_H-M   'P 1'
#
loop_
_entity.id
_entity.type
_entity.pdbx_description
1 polymer ?
#
loop_
_entity_poly.entity_id
_entity_poly.type
_entity_poly.pdbx_seq_one_letter_code
_entity_poly.pdbx_strand_id
1 'polypeptide(L)'
;MDNMYDQRQMPHNNEAEQSVLGAIILDPELIGSTQEVLLPESFYRGAHQHIFRAMMNLNEDAHEIDVVTLMEQLTKEGTLSEAGGPQYLAELSNNVPTTRNIEYYRNIVANLALKRRLIQTADSIANDGYNNELELDAILSDAEK
;
A
#
# COMPACT_ATOMS: atom_id res chain seq x y z
N MET A 1 -28.20 13.18 -11.66
CA MET A 1 -28.00 11.74 -11.61
C MET A 1 -27.01 11.41 -10.52
N ASP A 2 -27.44 10.59 -9.65
CA ASP A 2 -26.53 10.16 -8.60
C ASP A 2 -25.41 9.33 -9.24
N ASN A 3 -24.19 9.80 -9.09
CA ASN A 3 -23.07 9.16 -9.73
C ASN A 3 -22.60 7.97 -8.90
N MET A 4 -22.98 6.78 -9.32
CA MET A 4 -22.59 5.56 -8.61
C MET A 4 -21.07 5.40 -8.50
N TYR A 5 -20.30 5.99 -9.43
CA TYR A 5 -18.84 5.93 -9.38
C TYR A 5 -18.27 6.69 -8.19
N ASP A 6 -18.89 7.82 -7.82
CA ASP A 6 -18.41 8.63 -6.69
C ASP A 6 -18.63 7.94 -5.35
N GLN A 7 -19.53 6.97 -5.28
CA GLN A 7 -19.82 6.22 -4.08
C GLN A 7 -19.01 4.93 -3.97
N ARG A 8 -18.33 4.55 -5.04
CA ARG A 8 -17.52 3.34 -5.07
C ARG A 8 -16.18 3.60 -4.43
N GLN A 9 -15.82 2.74 -3.52
CA GLN A 9 -14.46 2.72 -3.03
C GLN A 9 -13.57 2.06 -4.07
N MET A 10 -12.32 2.50 -4.16
CA MET A 10 -11.33 1.83 -4.97
C MET A 10 -11.15 0.39 -4.48
N PRO A 11 -10.92 -0.57 -5.40
CA PRO A 11 -10.74 -1.95 -4.97
C PRO A 11 -9.55 -2.08 -4.04
N HIS A 12 -9.79 -2.71 -2.89
CA HIS A 12 -8.78 -2.92 -1.86
C HIS A 12 -9.22 -4.06 -0.94
N ASN A 13 -8.30 -4.54 -0.12
CA ASN A 13 -8.58 -5.58 0.87
C ASN A 13 -7.79 -5.28 2.14
N ASN A 14 -8.45 -4.66 3.11
CA ASN A 14 -7.80 -4.27 4.36
C ASN A 14 -7.23 -5.47 5.11
N GLU A 15 -7.94 -6.57 5.12
CA GLU A 15 -7.51 -7.79 5.81
C GLU A 15 -6.22 -8.34 5.21
N ALA A 16 -6.13 -8.37 3.88
CA ALA A 16 -4.91 -8.81 3.21
C ALA A 16 -3.74 -7.88 3.53
N GLU A 17 -3.97 -6.56 3.51
CA GLU A 17 -2.93 -5.59 3.85
C GLU A 17 -2.45 -5.77 5.28
N GLN A 18 -3.37 -5.93 6.22
CA GLN A 18 -3.03 -6.17 7.63
C GLN A 18 -2.26 -7.46 7.79
N SER A 19 -2.63 -8.49 7.06
CA SER A 19 -1.97 -9.80 7.14
C SER A 19 -0.53 -9.73 6.65
N VAL A 20 -0.27 -8.99 5.58
CA VAL A 20 1.09 -8.78 5.09
C VAL A 20 1.94 -8.06 6.14
N LEU A 21 1.44 -6.95 6.67
CA LEU A 21 2.20 -6.16 7.64
C LEU A 21 2.42 -6.92 8.94
N GLY A 22 1.38 -7.58 9.44
CA GLY A 22 1.48 -8.37 10.65
C GLY A 22 2.45 -9.53 10.51
N ALA A 23 2.45 -10.19 9.35
CA ALA A 23 3.39 -11.28 9.08
C ALA A 23 4.85 -10.80 9.13
N ILE A 24 5.12 -9.62 8.59
CA ILE A 24 6.48 -9.06 8.63
C ILE A 24 6.89 -8.72 10.07
N ILE A 25 5.96 -8.22 10.90
CA ILE A 25 6.27 -7.96 12.31
C ILE A 25 6.63 -9.25 13.02
N LEU A 26 5.91 -10.34 12.74
CA LEU A 26 6.18 -11.65 13.35
C LEU A 26 7.42 -12.32 12.79
N ASP A 27 7.72 -12.11 11.51
CA ASP A 27 8.89 -12.68 10.86
C ASP A 27 9.53 -11.60 9.99
N PRO A 28 10.41 -10.78 10.55
CA PRO A 28 11.01 -9.65 9.83
C PRO A 28 11.81 -10.02 8.59
N GLU A 29 12.25 -11.27 8.48
CA GLU A 29 12.98 -11.70 7.29
C GLU A 29 12.11 -11.62 6.03
N LEU A 30 10.79 -11.63 6.19
CA LEU A 30 9.85 -11.54 5.07
C LEU A 30 9.87 -10.18 4.37
N ILE A 31 10.48 -9.15 4.97
CA ILE A 31 10.51 -7.82 4.34
C ILE A 31 11.24 -7.86 2.99
N GLY A 32 12.34 -8.59 2.89
CA GLY A 32 13.12 -8.65 1.66
C GLY A 32 12.32 -9.13 0.46
N SER A 33 11.67 -10.27 0.59
CA SER A 33 10.85 -10.83 -0.49
C SER A 33 9.60 -9.98 -0.77
N THR A 34 9.08 -9.32 0.26
CA THR A 34 7.89 -8.47 0.11
C THR A 34 8.21 -7.20 -0.67
N GLN A 35 9.38 -6.60 -0.44
CA GLN A 35 9.81 -5.41 -1.18
C GLN A 35 10.01 -5.68 -2.67
N GLU A 36 10.19 -6.92 -3.07
CA GLU A 36 10.32 -7.28 -4.47
C GLU A 36 9.01 -7.15 -5.23
N VAL A 37 7.87 -7.24 -4.54
CA VAL A 37 6.54 -7.23 -5.18
C VAL A 37 5.65 -6.08 -4.74
N LEU A 38 5.92 -5.45 -3.60
CA LEU A 38 5.10 -4.37 -3.07
C LEU A 38 5.95 -3.13 -2.78
N LEU A 39 5.34 -1.97 -3.01
CA LEU A 39 5.84 -0.66 -2.61
C LEU A 39 4.87 -0.08 -1.59
N PRO A 40 5.23 0.99 -0.86
CA PRO A 40 4.26 1.63 0.03
C PRO A 40 2.96 2.01 -0.70
N GLU A 41 3.06 2.49 -1.94
CA GLU A 41 1.90 2.87 -2.76
C GLU A 41 1.00 1.69 -3.12
N SER A 42 1.49 0.47 -2.98
CA SER A 42 0.68 -0.73 -3.25
C SER A 42 -0.42 -0.91 -2.22
N PHE A 43 -0.28 -0.32 -1.04
CA PHE A 43 -1.29 -0.39 0.00
C PHE A 43 -2.32 0.71 -0.23
N TYR A 44 -3.59 0.38 -0.04
CA TYR A 44 -4.67 1.34 -0.20
C TYR A 44 -4.75 2.32 0.96
N ARG A 45 -4.63 1.80 2.20
CA ARG A 45 -4.75 2.63 3.39
C ARG A 45 -3.47 3.41 3.65
N GLY A 46 -3.64 4.72 3.91
CA GLY A 46 -2.51 5.58 4.22
C GLY A 46 -1.71 5.08 5.43
N ALA A 47 -2.40 4.58 6.45
CA ALA A 47 -1.74 4.00 7.62
C ALA A 47 -0.79 2.88 7.22
N HIS A 48 -1.23 1.99 6.34
CA HIS A 48 -0.41 0.85 5.89
C HIS A 48 0.76 1.30 5.03
N GLN A 49 0.58 2.35 4.23
CA GLN A 49 1.66 2.92 3.44
C GLN A 49 2.78 3.44 4.35
N HIS A 50 2.41 4.15 5.41
CA HIS A 50 3.38 4.67 6.39
C HIS A 50 4.12 3.54 7.10
N ILE A 51 3.38 2.51 7.52
CA ILE A 51 3.98 1.37 8.22
C ILE A 51 4.96 0.63 7.31
N PHE A 52 4.57 0.35 6.06
CA PHE A 52 5.45 -0.36 5.14
C PHE A 52 6.70 0.45 4.80
N ARG A 53 6.55 1.76 4.62
CA ARG A 53 7.70 2.65 4.39
C ARG A 53 8.66 2.61 5.56
N ALA A 54 8.14 2.63 6.79
CA ALA A 54 8.96 2.54 7.99
C ALA A 54 9.71 1.21 8.05
N MET A 55 9.03 0.11 7.68
CA MET A 55 9.67 -1.21 7.61
C MET A 55 10.82 -1.24 6.60
N MET A 56 10.60 -0.66 5.43
CA MET A 56 11.63 -0.57 4.40
C MET A 56 12.84 0.22 4.87
N ASN A 57 12.59 1.34 5.54
CA ASN A 57 13.66 2.21 6.06
C ASN A 57 14.45 1.51 7.16
N LEU A 58 13.78 0.80 8.06
CA LEU A 58 14.47 0.02 9.08
C LEU A 58 15.34 -1.07 8.45
N ASN A 59 14.82 -1.75 7.45
CA ASN A 59 15.56 -2.80 6.76
C ASN A 59 16.79 -2.25 6.03
N GLU A 60 16.64 -1.10 5.39
CA GLU A 60 17.75 -0.44 4.69
C GLU A 60 18.88 -0.10 5.63
N ASP A 61 18.55 0.35 6.86
CA ASP A 61 19.50 0.72 7.88
C ASP A 61 20.00 -0.48 8.71
N ALA A 62 19.63 -1.69 8.32
CA ALA A 62 19.97 -2.94 8.99
C ALA A 62 19.49 -3.00 10.46
N HIS A 63 18.38 -2.32 10.76
CA HIS A 63 17.71 -2.39 12.05
C HIS A 63 16.67 -3.49 12.06
N GLU A 64 16.44 -4.07 13.24
CA GLU A 64 15.37 -5.06 13.39
C GLU A 64 14.01 -4.41 13.26
N ILE A 65 13.03 -5.20 12.80
CA ILE A 65 11.66 -4.75 12.67
C ILE A 65 10.82 -5.43 13.76
N ASP A 66 10.28 -4.63 14.67
CA ASP A 66 9.32 -5.06 15.69
C ASP A 66 8.41 -3.89 16.03
N VAL A 67 7.46 -4.10 16.94
CA VAL A 67 6.52 -3.03 17.31
C VAL A 67 7.26 -1.81 17.88
N VAL A 68 8.30 -2.04 18.68
CA VAL A 68 9.05 -0.95 19.31
C VAL A 68 9.84 -0.15 18.28
N THR A 69 10.58 -0.83 17.41
CA THR A 69 11.38 -0.15 16.38
C THR A 69 10.49 0.57 15.38
N LEU A 70 9.33 -0.01 15.05
CA LEU A 70 8.36 0.66 14.18
C LEU A 70 7.82 1.94 14.83
N MET A 71 7.49 1.89 16.11
CA MET A 71 7.04 3.09 16.82
C MET A 71 8.09 4.19 16.79
N GLU A 72 9.35 3.83 17.04
CA GLU A 72 10.44 4.79 16.99
C GLU A 72 10.65 5.36 15.61
N GLN A 73 10.62 4.51 14.58
CA GLN A 73 10.81 4.94 13.20
C GLN A 73 9.67 5.84 12.73
N LEU A 74 8.42 5.48 13.03
CA LEU A 74 7.26 6.28 12.67
C LEU A 74 7.25 7.63 13.41
N THR A 75 7.70 7.64 14.67
CA THR A 75 7.84 8.88 15.42
C THR A 75 8.88 9.79 14.78
N LYS A 76 10.02 9.22 14.39
CA LYS A 76 11.09 9.94 13.71
C LYS A 76 10.63 10.52 12.39
N GLU A 77 9.81 9.79 11.66
CA GLU A 77 9.25 10.24 10.38
C GLU A 77 8.06 11.19 10.55
N GLY A 78 7.54 11.34 11.76
CA GLY A 78 6.41 12.21 12.04
C GLY A 78 5.07 11.63 11.62
N THR A 79 4.96 10.31 11.47
CA THR A 79 3.78 9.66 10.92
C THR A 79 3.13 8.62 11.86
N LEU A 80 3.54 8.57 13.13
CA LEU A 80 3.00 7.56 14.05
C LEU A 80 1.48 7.65 14.18
N SER A 81 0.95 8.86 14.29
CA SER A 81 -0.50 9.05 14.43
C SER A 81 -1.25 8.59 13.17
N GLU A 82 -0.75 8.95 12.00
CA GLU A 82 -1.33 8.56 10.72
C GLU A 82 -1.25 7.05 10.49
N ALA A 83 -0.24 6.41 11.10
CA ALA A 83 -0.09 4.95 11.02
C ALA A 83 -1.03 4.19 11.95
N GLY A 84 -1.82 4.89 12.75
CA GLY A 84 -2.77 4.28 13.67
C GLY A 84 -2.32 4.21 15.12
N GLY A 85 -1.09 4.66 15.41
CA GLY A 85 -0.56 4.70 16.77
C GLY A 85 -0.03 3.35 17.27
N PRO A 86 0.53 3.35 18.49
CA PRO A 86 1.15 2.14 19.04
C PRO A 86 0.20 0.94 19.16
N GLN A 87 -1.05 1.22 19.53
CA GLN A 87 -2.02 0.16 19.72
C GLN A 87 -2.31 -0.58 18.42
N TYR A 88 -2.41 0.15 17.31
CA TYR A 88 -2.67 -0.47 16.01
C TYR A 88 -1.51 -1.39 15.58
N LEU A 89 -0.27 -0.96 15.83
CA LEU A 89 0.90 -1.77 15.52
C LEU A 89 0.87 -3.09 16.29
N ALA A 90 0.50 -3.04 17.57
CA ALA A 90 0.37 -4.26 18.37
C ALA A 90 -0.75 -5.16 17.84
N GLU A 91 -1.87 -4.58 17.43
CA GLU A 91 -2.99 -5.33 16.87
C GLU A 91 -2.59 -6.07 15.59
N LEU A 92 -1.78 -5.44 14.74
CA LEU A 92 -1.32 -6.07 13.50
C LEU A 92 -0.58 -7.38 13.78
N SER A 93 0.30 -7.40 14.79
CA SER A 93 1.05 -8.60 15.10
C SER A 93 0.20 -9.69 15.73
N ASN A 94 -0.89 -9.32 16.41
CA ASN A 94 -1.75 -10.27 17.12
C ASN A 94 -2.80 -10.92 16.23
N ASN A 95 -3.13 -10.34 15.08
CA ASN A 95 -4.24 -10.79 14.25
C ASN A 95 -3.83 -11.61 13.04
N VAL A 96 -2.56 -11.97 12.93
CA VAL A 96 -2.06 -12.79 11.82
C VAL A 96 -2.18 -14.26 12.18
N PRO A 97 -2.98 -15.04 11.44
CA PRO A 97 -3.15 -16.47 11.74
C PRO A 97 -1.87 -17.27 11.52
N THR A 98 -1.09 -16.92 10.49
CA THR A 98 0.14 -17.61 10.17
C THR A 98 0.95 -16.76 9.17
N THR A 99 2.29 -16.88 9.26
CA THR A 99 3.17 -16.22 8.29
C THR A 99 3.31 -17.03 7.00
N ARG A 100 2.82 -18.27 6.97
CA ARG A 100 2.95 -19.18 5.81
C ARG A 100 2.18 -18.66 4.59
N ASN A 101 1.12 -17.92 4.80
CA ASN A 101 0.25 -17.46 3.72
C ASN A 101 0.61 -16.08 3.20
N ILE A 102 1.77 -15.53 3.56
CA ILE A 102 2.11 -14.16 3.17
C ILE A 102 2.13 -13.99 1.65
N GLU A 103 2.61 -14.98 0.92
CA GLU A 103 2.64 -14.91 -0.54
C GLU A 103 1.23 -14.74 -1.12
N TYR A 104 0.26 -15.46 -0.57
CA TYR A 104 -1.12 -15.34 -0.96
C TYR A 104 -1.66 -13.90 -0.73
N TYR A 105 -1.41 -13.38 0.46
CA TYR A 105 -1.87 -12.02 0.80
C TYR A 105 -1.13 -10.94 0.01
N ARG A 106 0.17 -11.11 -0.22
CA ARG A 106 0.94 -10.20 -1.07
C ARG A 106 0.36 -10.13 -2.47
N ASN A 107 -0.02 -11.26 -3.02
CA ASN A 107 -0.62 -11.32 -4.35
C ASN A 107 -1.96 -10.60 -4.40
N ILE A 108 -2.78 -10.72 -3.36
CA ILE A 108 -4.04 -9.98 -3.27
C ILE A 108 -3.76 -8.47 -3.28
N VAL A 109 -2.83 -8.02 -2.44
CA VAL A 109 -2.49 -6.59 -2.36
C VAL A 109 -1.94 -6.09 -3.69
N ALA A 110 -1.03 -6.82 -4.31
CA ALA A 110 -0.43 -6.44 -5.59
C ALA A 110 -1.46 -6.35 -6.70
N ASN A 111 -2.36 -7.33 -6.79
CA ASN A 111 -3.38 -7.36 -7.83
C ASN A 111 -4.38 -6.21 -7.68
N LEU A 112 -4.78 -5.92 -6.44
CA LEU A 112 -5.71 -4.81 -6.20
C LEU A 112 -5.04 -3.45 -6.45
N ALA A 113 -3.75 -3.32 -6.13
CA ALA A 113 -2.99 -2.12 -6.45
C ALA A 113 -2.94 -1.90 -7.98
N LEU A 114 -2.74 -2.97 -8.74
CA LEU A 114 -2.73 -2.88 -10.19
C LEU A 114 -4.10 -2.49 -10.73
N LYS A 115 -5.17 -3.04 -10.18
CA LYS A 115 -6.53 -2.64 -10.57
C LYS A 115 -6.77 -1.15 -10.34
N ARG A 116 -6.32 -0.63 -9.20
CA ARG A 116 -6.46 0.80 -8.91
C ARG A 116 -5.70 1.65 -9.92
N ARG A 117 -4.48 1.22 -10.28
CA ARG A 117 -3.71 1.93 -11.31
C ARG A 117 -4.41 1.93 -12.65
N LEU A 118 -5.02 0.80 -13.04
CA LEU A 118 -5.78 0.72 -14.29
C LEU A 118 -6.96 1.68 -14.28
N ILE A 119 -7.71 1.74 -13.17
CA ILE A 119 -8.83 2.65 -13.04
C ILE A 119 -8.36 4.11 -13.14
N GLN A 120 -7.29 4.46 -12.42
CA GLN A 120 -6.74 5.82 -12.43
C GLN A 120 -6.25 6.20 -13.82
N THR A 121 -5.60 5.29 -14.52
CA THR A 121 -5.12 5.52 -15.88
C THR A 121 -6.30 5.71 -16.84
N ALA A 122 -7.34 4.88 -16.71
CA ALA A 122 -8.54 5.01 -17.53
C ALA A 122 -9.23 6.36 -17.31
N ASP A 123 -9.36 6.78 -16.05
CA ASP A 123 -9.95 8.07 -15.71
C ASP A 123 -9.11 9.22 -16.27
N SER A 124 -7.81 9.13 -16.19
CA SER A 124 -6.89 10.13 -16.72
C SER A 124 -7.02 10.25 -18.25
N ILE A 125 -7.08 9.11 -18.94
CA ILE A 125 -7.27 9.09 -20.38
C ILE A 125 -8.62 9.71 -20.77
N ALA A 126 -9.67 9.37 -20.04
CA ALA A 126 -11.00 9.91 -20.30
C ALA A 126 -11.01 11.44 -20.08
N ASN A 127 -10.41 11.92 -18.99
CA ASN A 127 -10.32 13.34 -18.70
C ASN A 127 -9.52 14.09 -19.77
N ASP A 128 -8.41 13.51 -20.23
CA ASP A 128 -7.60 14.08 -21.29
C ASP A 128 -8.39 14.19 -22.59
N GLY A 129 -9.21 13.17 -22.90
CA GLY A 129 -10.05 13.16 -24.08
C GLY A 129 -11.10 14.28 -24.10
N TYR A 130 -11.55 14.72 -22.91
CA TYR A 130 -12.49 15.84 -22.80
C TYR A 130 -11.80 17.21 -22.82
N ASN A 131 -10.48 17.24 -22.74
CA ASN A 131 -9.73 18.51 -22.69
C ASN A 131 -9.40 18.98 -24.11
N ASN A 132 -10.09 20.02 -24.56
CA ASN A 132 -9.93 20.57 -25.92
C ASN A 132 -8.56 21.22 -26.15
N GLU A 133 -7.79 21.48 -25.11
CA GLU A 133 -6.47 22.09 -25.21
C GLU A 133 -5.38 21.06 -25.49
N LEU A 134 -5.67 19.75 -25.30
CA LEU A 134 -4.69 18.70 -25.51
C LEU A 134 -4.77 18.15 -26.95
N GLU A 135 -3.60 17.97 -27.54
CA GLU A 135 -3.47 17.36 -28.85
C GLU A 135 -3.65 15.83 -28.73
N LEU A 136 -4.22 15.24 -29.77
CA LEU A 136 -4.47 13.79 -29.80
C LEU A 136 -3.19 12.97 -29.60
N ASP A 137 -2.09 13.38 -30.20
CA ASP A 137 -0.82 12.68 -30.07
C ASP A 137 -0.32 12.66 -28.62
N ALA A 138 -0.52 13.76 -27.90
CA ALA A 138 -0.14 13.83 -26.48
C ALA A 138 -0.98 12.87 -25.64
N ILE A 139 -2.29 12.79 -25.91
CA ILE A 139 -3.18 11.90 -25.18
C ILE A 139 -2.79 10.43 -25.45
N LEU A 140 -2.51 10.09 -26.70
CA LEU A 140 -2.11 8.73 -27.07
C LEU A 140 -0.78 8.35 -26.42
N SER A 141 0.17 9.27 -26.39
CA SER A 141 1.46 9.05 -25.76
C SER A 141 1.34 8.77 -24.26
N ASP A 142 0.47 9.53 -23.56
CA ASP A 142 0.25 9.33 -22.14
C ASP A 142 -0.46 8.01 -21.84
N ALA A 143 -1.35 7.58 -22.73
CA ALA A 143 -2.07 6.31 -22.57
C ALA A 143 -1.13 5.09 -22.69
N GLU A 144 -0.02 5.24 -23.43
CA GLU A 144 0.97 4.16 -23.61
C GLU A 144 1.90 3.99 -22.42
N LYS A 145 1.94 4.97 -21.55
CA LYS A 145 2.76 4.89 -20.35
C LYS A 145 2.08 4.08 -19.27
#